data_5c1156ecad6bbf6626741e2228047a5f
#
_entry.id   5c1156ecad6bbf6626741e2228047a5f
#
_cell.length_a   1.000
_cell.length_b   1.000
_cell.length_c   1.000
_cell.angle_alpha   90.00
_cell.angle_beta   90.00
_cell.angle_gamma   90.00
#
_symmetry.space_group_name_H-M   'P 1'
#
loop_
_entity.id
_entity.type
_entity.pdbx_description
1 polymer ?
#
loop_
_entity_poly.entity_id
_entity_poly.type
_entity_poly.pdbx_seq_one_letter_code
_entity_poly.pdbx_strand_id
1 'polypeptide(L)'
;MEIYANADASDMNLTRAAAKIEAQGYMRWPRALEIVRFAKAAGFSHLGIAFCVGLAEEARRYRELLEKRFRVSSVCCKVCGIPKSRLGLDQIRPEDPEEVQCAPLCQAEMLNRAGTELNILIGLCVGHDALFTKHSSAPVTALVAKDRVLGHNPAAALYSQYWRKRLLSGDGVP
;
A
#
# COMPACT_ATOMS: atom_id res chain seq x y z
N MET A 1 10.82 26.04 -8.42
CA MET A 1 10.78 25.66 -9.86
C MET A 1 11.95 24.79 -10.29
N GLU A 2 13.12 24.97 -9.71
CA GLU A 2 14.35 24.22 -10.07
C GLU A 2 14.25 22.69 -9.93
N ILE A 3 13.53 22.17 -8.90
CA ILE A 3 13.37 20.71 -8.71
C ILE A 3 12.68 20.07 -9.92
N TYR A 4 11.59 20.67 -10.41
CA TYR A 4 10.89 20.12 -11.56
C TYR A 4 11.62 20.35 -12.89
N ALA A 5 12.45 21.39 -12.97
CA ALA A 5 13.30 21.63 -14.15
C ALA A 5 14.41 20.58 -14.27
N ASN A 6 14.84 20.02 -13.14
CA ASN A 6 15.88 19.00 -13.06
C ASN A 6 15.33 17.58 -12.87
N ALA A 7 13.99 17.40 -12.86
CA ALA A 7 13.37 16.09 -12.76
C ALA A 7 13.68 15.25 -14.00
N ASP A 8 13.92 13.97 -13.80
CA ASP A 8 14.16 13.06 -14.93
C ASP A 8 12.87 12.82 -15.75
N ALA A 9 13.03 12.16 -16.89
CA ALA A 9 11.92 11.89 -17.80
C ALA A 9 10.84 10.99 -17.18
N SER A 10 11.21 10.08 -16.27
CA SER A 10 10.30 9.19 -15.55
C SER A 10 9.43 9.99 -14.59
N ASP A 11 10.04 10.80 -13.74
CA ASP A 11 9.33 11.65 -12.77
C ASP A 11 8.39 12.65 -13.47
N MET A 12 8.83 13.22 -14.58
CA MET A 12 7.98 14.11 -15.38
C MET A 12 6.82 13.37 -16.04
N ASN A 13 7.00 12.11 -16.44
CA ASN A 13 5.91 11.28 -16.95
C ASN A 13 4.87 11.01 -15.87
N LEU A 14 5.31 10.62 -14.66
CA LEU A 14 4.42 10.41 -13.51
C LEU A 14 3.68 11.69 -13.12
N THR A 15 4.38 12.82 -13.11
CA THR A 15 3.79 14.15 -12.82
C THR A 15 2.68 14.50 -13.80
N ARG A 16 2.94 14.34 -15.10
CA ARG A 16 1.93 14.60 -16.15
C ARG A 16 0.74 13.65 -16.04
N ALA A 17 1.00 12.35 -15.79
CA ALA A 17 -0.05 11.36 -15.60
C ALA A 17 -0.93 11.72 -14.40
N ALA A 18 -0.33 12.07 -13.26
CA ALA A 18 -1.04 12.45 -12.04
C ALA A 18 -1.94 13.68 -12.28
N ALA A 19 -1.38 14.77 -12.83
CA ALA A 19 -2.13 15.98 -13.12
C ALA A 19 -3.30 15.73 -14.08
N LYS A 20 -3.10 14.89 -15.10
CA LYS A 20 -4.15 14.50 -16.05
C LYS A 20 -5.30 13.79 -15.36
N ILE A 21 -5.00 12.84 -14.48
CA ILE A 21 -6.01 12.04 -13.77
C ILE A 21 -6.78 12.92 -12.78
N GLU A 22 -6.09 13.77 -12.03
CA GLU A 22 -6.71 14.75 -11.14
C GLU A 22 -7.69 15.64 -11.90
N ALA A 23 -7.27 16.28 -12.99
CA ALA A 23 -8.11 17.17 -13.78
C ALA A 23 -9.35 16.46 -14.37
N GLN A 24 -9.21 15.20 -14.81
CA GLN A 24 -10.31 14.44 -15.42
C GLN A 24 -11.25 13.81 -14.40
N GLY A 25 -10.72 13.38 -13.25
CA GLY A 25 -11.42 12.59 -12.26
C GLY A 25 -11.86 13.33 -11.01
N TYR A 26 -11.48 14.60 -10.86
CA TYR A 26 -11.70 15.38 -9.64
C TYR A 26 -13.14 15.27 -9.12
N MET A 27 -13.31 14.79 -7.90
CA MET A 27 -14.60 14.53 -7.23
C MET A 27 -15.58 13.63 -8.00
N ARG A 28 -15.12 12.90 -9.04
CA ARG A 28 -15.97 12.01 -9.86
C ARG A 28 -15.52 10.55 -9.83
N TRP A 29 -14.22 10.31 -9.62
CA TRP A 29 -13.66 8.96 -9.64
C TRP A 29 -13.26 8.52 -8.24
N PRO A 30 -13.63 7.30 -7.83
CA PRO A 30 -13.07 6.71 -6.61
C PRO A 30 -11.61 6.36 -6.83
N ARG A 31 -10.80 6.38 -5.76
CA ARG A 31 -9.35 6.10 -5.79
C ARG A 31 -9.00 4.82 -6.56
N ALA A 32 -9.80 3.77 -6.43
CA ALA A 32 -9.59 2.52 -7.16
C ALA A 32 -9.61 2.72 -8.70
N LEU A 33 -10.46 3.59 -9.21
CA LEU A 33 -10.51 3.94 -10.64
C LEU A 33 -9.37 4.90 -11.01
N GLU A 34 -9.04 5.85 -10.14
CA GLU A 34 -7.93 6.78 -10.37
C GLU A 34 -6.60 6.03 -10.55
N ILE A 35 -6.32 5.02 -9.72
CA ILE A 35 -5.11 4.19 -9.85
C ILE A 35 -5.06 3.47 -11.21
N VAL A 36 -6.19 2.90 -11.67
CA VAL A 36 -6.29 2.25 -12.99
C VAL A 36 -5.98 3.24 -14.11
N ARG A 37 -6.57 4.44 -14.02
CA ARG A 37 -6.39 5.50 -15.03
C ARG A 37 -4.98 6.07 -15.01
N PHE A 38 -4.41 6.27 -13.81
CA PHE A 38 -3.04 6.71 -13.63
C PHE A 38 -2.05 5.73 -14.24
N ALA A 39 -2.16 4.44 -13.90
CA ALA A 39 -1.29 3.41 -14.45
C ALA A 39 -1.32 3.39 -16.00
N LYS A 40 -2.52 3.51 -16.57
CA LYS A 40 -2.69 3.60 -18.03
C LYS A 40 -2.06 4.88 -18.60
N ALA A 41 -2.25 6.04 -17.95
CA ALA A 41 -1.71 7.32 -18.41
C ALA A 41 -0.19 7.39 -18.31
N ALA A 42 0.40 6.72 -17.30
CA ALA A 42 1.84 6.60 -17.12
C ALA A 42 2.48 5.57 -18.09
N GLY A 43 1.67 4.76 -18.79
CA GLY A 43 2.15 3.75 -19.74
C GLY A 43 2.55 2.42 -19.08
N PHE A 44 2.15 2.18 -17.83
CA PHE A 44 2.47 0.93 -17.14
C PHE A 44 1.66 -0.24 -17.70
N SER A 45 2.29 -1.40 -17.76
CA SER A 45 1.75 -2.66 -18.26
C SER A 45 1.71 -3.76 -17.20
N HIS A 46 2.59 -3.71 -16.20
CA HIS A 46 2.72 -4.70 -15.15
C HIS A 46 2.61 -4.07 -13.76
N LEU A 47 1.55 -4.39 -13.04
CA LEU A 47 1.24 -3.84 -11.72
C LEU A 47 1.50 -4.87 -10.61
N GLY A 48 2.00 -4.39 -9.48
CA GLY A 48 2.16 -5.17 -8.27
C GLY A 48 1.07 -4.87 -7.23
N ILE A 49 0.65 -5.88 -6.48
CA ILE A 49 -0.20 -5.74 -5.30
C ILE A 49 0.51 -6.35 -4.11
N ALA A 50 0.83 -5.53 -3.10
CA ALA A 50 1.25 -5.99 -1.78
C ALA A 50 0.10 -5.84 -0.80
N PHE A 51 -0.39 -6.95 -0.23
CA PHE A 51 -1.59 -6.93 0.59
C PHE A 51 -1.40 -7.64 1.94
N CYS A 52 -2.17 -7.18 2.92
CA CYS A 52 -2.30 -7.88 4.21
C CYS A 52 -3.26 -9.07 4.07
N VAL A 53 -2.94 -10.18 4.73
CA VAL A 53 -3.80 -11.38 4.74
C VAL A 53 -5.25 -11.07 5.18
N GLY A 54 -5.44 -10.12 6.10
CA GLY A 54 -6.78 -9.70 6.54
C GLY A 54 -7.57 -8.86 5.52
N LEU A 55 -6.99 -8.58 4.34
CA LEU A 55 -7.62 -7.86 3.22
C LEU A 55 -7.43 -8.66 1.91
N ALA A 56 -7.36 -9.99 2.04
CA ALA A 56 -7.16 -10.86 0.89
C ALA A 56 -8.33 -10.79 -0.11
N GLU A 57 -9.56 -10.60 0.39
CA GLU A 57 -10.75 -10.50 -0.48
C GLU A 57 -10.75 -9.19 -1.26
N GLU A 58 -10.41 -8.07 -0.64
CA GLU A 58 -10.26 -6.78 -1.30
C GLU A 58 -9.15 -6.83 -2.36
N ALA A 59 -8.03 -7.47 -2.01
CA ALA A 59 -6.93 -7.67 -2.94
C ALA A 59 -7.33 -8.54 -4.13
N ARG A 60 -8.08 -9.63 -3.91
CA ARG A 60 -8.59 -10.51 -4.96
C ARG A 60 -9.52 -9.75 -5.91
N ARG A 61 -10.51 -9.02 -5.38
CA ARG A 61 -11.47 -8.22 -6.18
C ARG A 61 -10.77 -7.15 -6.99
N TYR A 62 -9.79 -6.47 -6.38
CA TYR A 62 -9.07 -5.44 -7.09
C TYR A 62 -8.14 -6.01 -8.17
N ARG A 63 -7.50 -7.14 -7.89
CA ARG A 63 -6.71 -7.89 -8.87
C ARG A 63 -7.54 -8.26 -10.11
N GLU A 64 -8.73 -8.82 -9.94
CA GLU A 64 -9.64 -9.18 -11.03
C GLU A 64 -10.03 -7.98 -11.91
N LEU A 65 -10.16 -6.79 -11.30
CA LEU A 65 -10.41 -5.55 -12.02
C LEU A 65 -9.20 -5.12 -12.85
N LEU A 66 -7.99 -5.23 -12.28
CA LEU A 66 -6.75 -4.84 -12.93
C LEU A 66 -6.35 -5.79 -14.07
N GLU A 67 -6.52 -7.09 -13.89
CA GLU A 67 -6.18 -8.13 -14.88
C GLU A 67 -6.92 -7.99 -16.21
N LYS A 68 -8.00 -7.23 -16.24
CA LYS A 68 -8.68 -6.87 -17.50
C LYS A 68 -7.85 -5.97 -18.41
N ARG A 69 -6.77 -5.34 -17.90
CA ARG A 69 -6.01 -4.31 -18.62
C ARG A 69 -4.51 -4.39 -18.43
N PHE A 70 -4.05 -5.08 -17.38
CA PHE A 70 -2.64 -5.12 -16.98
C PHE A 70 -2.24 -6.55 -16.64
N ARG A 71 -0.95 -6.86 -16.77
CA ARG A 71 -0.36 -7.98 -16.06
C ARG A 71 -0.33 -7.64 -14.58
N VAL A 72 -0.65 -8.58 -13.68
CA VAL A 72 -0.70 -8.32 -12.24
C VAL A 72 0.06 -9.40 -11.48
N SER A 73 0.98 -8.99 -10.63
CA SER A 73 1.62 -9.83 -9.62
C SER A 73 1.12 -9.43 -8.24
N SER A 74 0.74 -10.39 -7.40
CA SER A 74 0.22 -10.09 -6.07
C SER A 74 0.89 -10.94 -5.00
N VAL A 75 1.26 -10.34 -3.86
CA VAL A 75 2.00 -10.99 -2.78
C VAL A 75 1.37 -10.69 -1.43
N CYS A 76 1.04 -11.77 -0.67
CA CYS A 76 0.51 -11.68 0.68
C CYS A 76 1.62 -11.34 1.68
N CYS A 77 1.26 -10.64 2.77
CA CYS A 77 2.22 -10.27 3.83
C CYS A 77 2.82 -11.47 4.58
N LYS A 78 2.21 -12.66 4.50
CA LYS A 78 2.69 -13.89 5.17
C LYS A 78 3.54 -14.78 4.27
N VAL A 79 3.99 -14.28 3.12
CA VAL A 79 4.66 -15.05 2.06
C VAL A 79 5.87 -15.86 2.51
N CYS A 80 6.65 -15.37 3.50
CA CYS A 80 7.86 -16.08 3.95
C CYS A 80 7.61 -17.16 5.02
N GLY A 81 6.46 -17.19 5.67
CA GLY A 81 6.12 -18.18 6.69
C GLY A 81 7.07 -18.19 7.91
N ILE A 82 7.81 -17.11 8.18
CA ILE A 82 8.80 -17.06 9.27
C ILE A 82 8.10 -16.72 10.58
N PRO A 83 8.22 -17.55 11.63
CA PRO A 83 7.73 -17.22 12.95
C PRO A 83 8.42 -16.00 13.54
N LYS A 84 7.67 -15.14 14.23
CA LYS A 84 8.20 -13.96 14.93
C LYS A 84 9.22 -14.32 16.00
N SER A 85 9.00 -15.44 16.70
CA SER A 85 9.89 -15.99 17.73
C SER A 85 11.33 -16.18 17.21
N ARG A 86 11.49 -16.62 15.94
CA ARG A 86 12.82 -16.81 15.34
C ARG A 86 13.58 -15.51 15.09
N LEU A 87 12.87 -14.38 15.06
CA LEU A 87 13.44 -13.06 14.82
C LEU A 87 13.49 -12.20 16.09
N GLY A 88 13.08 -12.75 17.25
CA GLY A 88 13.02 -12.01 18.51
C GLY A 88 12.02 -10.86 18.48
N LEU A 89 10.92 -10.99 17.73
CA LEU A 89 9.91 -9.95 17.56
C LEU A 89 8.71 -10.16 18.46
N ASP A 90 8.11 -9.05 18.89
CA ASP A 90 6.90 -9.08 19.72
C ASP A 90 5.75 -9.76 18.98
N GLN A 91 5.03 -10.63 19.71
CA GLN A 91 3.89 -11.37 19.21
C GLN A 91 2.58 -10.68 19.58
N ILE A 92 1.58 -10.75 18.70
CA ILE A 92 0.21 -10.34 19.01
C ILE A 92 -0.43 -11.34 19.97
N ARG A 93 -0.04 -12.63 19.82
CA ARG A 93 -0.46 -13.76 20.66
C ARG A 93 0.77 -14.37 21.31
N PRO A 94 1.14 -13.93 22.52
CA PRO A 94 2.35 -14.45 23.20
C PRO A 94 2.35 -15.96 23.39
N GLU A 95 1.16 -16.58 23.45
CA GLU A 95 0.95 -18.02 23.57
C GLU A 95 1.15 -18.81 22.26
N ASP A 96 1.27 -18.14 21.12
CA ASP A 96 1.46 -18.77 19.79
C ASP A 96 2.91 -18.61 19.31
N PRO A 97 3.81 -19.57 19.60
CA PRO A 97 5.22 -19.48 19.21
C PRO A 97 5.42 -19.51 17.69
N GLU A 98 4.44 -19.99 16.95
CA GLU A 98 4.45 -20.09 15.49
C GLU A 98 3.75 -18.90 14.79
N GLU A 99 3.43 -17.84 15.54
CA GLU A 99 2.85 -16.63 14.94
C GLU A 99 3.74 -16.08 13.82
N VAL A 100 3.29 -16.22 12.59
CA VAL A 100 4.05 -15.83 11.40
C VAL A 100 4.21 -14.31 11.31
N GLN A 101 5.44 -13.87 11.07
CA GLN A 101 5.80 -12.48 10.80
C GLN A 101 5.17 -11.97 9.49
N CYS A 102 4.78 -10.70 9.46
CA CYS A 102 4.51 -10.00 8.19
C CYS A 102 5.84 -9.63 7.52
N ALA A 103 6.01 -9.99 6.26
CA ALA A 103 7.27 -9.91 5.54
C ALA A 103 7.26 -8.85 4.41
N PRO A 104 7.17 -7.54 4.72
CA PRO A 104 7.13 -6.48 3.71
C PRO A 104 8.39 -6.44 2.84
N LEU A 105 9.54 -6.81 3.38
CA LEU A 105 10.79 -6.90 2.62
C LEU A 105 10.70 -8.00 1.54
N CYS A 106 10.17 -9.17 1.90
CA CYS A 106 9.96 -10.25 0.94
C CYS A 106 8.91 -9.86 -0.12
N GLN A 107 7.83 -9.17 0.29
CA GLN A 107 6.83 -8.67 -0.66
C GLN A 107 7.47 -7.72 -1.69
N ALA A 108 8.27 -6.76 -1.24
CA ALA A 108 8.96 -5.82 -2.12
C ALA A 108 9.93 -6.54 -3.05
N GLU A 109 10.77 -7.43 -2.53
CA GLU A 109 11.75 -8.19 -3.31
C GLU A 109 11.08 -9.07 -4.40
N MET A 110 9.98 -9.74 -4.06
CA MET A 110 9.24 -10.56 -5.03
C MET A 110 8.65 -9.72 -6.16
N LEU A 111 8.11 -8.55 -5.86
CA LEU A 111 7.57 -7.66 -6.87
C LEU A 111 8.67 -6.99 -7.70
N ASN A 112 9.81 -6.66 -7.09
CA ASN A 112 10.98 -6.16 -7.80
C ASN A 112 11.50 -7.20 -8.81
N ARG A 113 11.64 -8.47 -8.39
CA ARG A 113 12.02 -9.58 -9.29
C ARG A 113 10.98 -9.85 -10.38
N ALA A 114 9.70 -9.62 -10.09
CA ALA A 114 8.66 -9.74 -11.09
C ALA A 114 8.70 -8.61 -12.13
N GLY A 115 9.44 -7.53 -11.88
CA GLY A 115 9.55 -6.38 -12.76
C GLY A 115 8.25 -5.57 -12.81
N THR A 116 7.58 -5.38 -11.67
CA THR A 116 6.39 -4.52 -11.60
C THR A 116 6.77 -3.05 -11.76
N GLU A 117 5.92 -2.27 -12.42
CA GLU A 117 6.16 -0.88 -12.79
C GLU A 117 5.44 0.12 -11.86
N LEU A 118 4.41 -0.33 -11.14
CA LEU A 118 3.71 0.39 -10.07
C LEU A 118 3.24 -0.62 -9.03
N ASN A 119 3.54 -0.38 -7.76
CA ASN A 119 3.09 -1.23 -6.66
C ASN A 119 1.95 -0.60 -5.87
N ILE A 120 0.90 -1.38 -5.60
CA ILE A 120 -0.33 -0.94 -4.94
C ILE A 120 -0.42 -1.63 -3.58
N LEU A 121 -0.49 -0.82 -2.51
CA LEU A 121 -0.65 -1.32 -1.14
C LEU A 121 -2.13 -1.51 -0.80
N ILE A 122 -2.47 -2.69 -0.31
CA ILE A 122 -3.80 -2.99 0.22
C ILE A 122 -3.67 -3.40 1.68
N GLY A 123 -3.74 -2.40 2.54
CA GLY A 123 -3.83 -2.51 3.99
C GLY A 123 -2.62 -3.15 4.65
N LEU A 124 -1.40 -2.84 4.25
CA LEU A 124 -0.23 -3.14 5.06
C LEU A 124 -0.30 -2.34 6.37
N CYS A 125 0.20 -2.93 7.47
CA CYS A 125 0.22 -2.25 8.76
C CYS A 125 1.22 -1.10 8.75
N VAL A 126 1.02 -0.12 9.64
CA VAL A 126 1.98 0.96 9.89
C VAL A 126 3.37 0.37 10.16
N GLY A 127 4.38 0.94 9.51
CA GLY A 127 5.76 0.44 9.52
C GLY A 127 6.02 -0.64 8.46
N HIS A 128 5.07 -1.55 8.20
CA HIS A 128 5.21 -2.53 7.11
C HIS A 128 5.03 -1.87 5.73
N ASP A 129 4.13 -0.91 5.61
CA ASP A 129 3.97 -0.07 4.43
C ASP A 129 5.21 0.81 4.19
N ALA A 130 5.78 1.39 5.25
CA ALA A 130 7.01 2.16 5.18
C ALA A 130 8.20 1.30 4.72
N LEU A 131 8.37 0.09 5.30
CA LEU A 131 9.42 -0.85 4.90
C LEU A 131 9.23 -1.31 3.45
N PHE A 132 8.02 -1.66 3.04
CA PHE A 132 7.73 -2.03 1.67
C PHE A 132 8.11 -0.90 0.69
N THR A 133 7.65 0.31 0.98
CA THR A 133 7.92 1.50 0.14
C THR A 133 9.40 1.79 0.02
N LYS A 134 10.14 1.67 1.13
CA LYS A 134 11.60 1.88 1.15
C LYS A 134 12.35 0.88 0.25
N HIS A 135 11.85 -0.35 0.10
CA HIS A 135 12.52 -1.43 -0.64
C HIS A 135 11.90 -1.73 -2.00
N SER A 136 10.82 -1.05 -2.37
CA SER A 136 10.21 -1.16 -3.69
C SER A 136 11.05 -0.40 -4.73
N SER A 137 11.41 -1.07 -5.82
CA SER A 137 12.06 -0.42 -6.98
C SER A 137 11.07 0.37 -7.83
N ALA A 138 9.81 -0.05 -7.87
CA ALA A 138 8.74 0.67 -8.57
C ALA A 138 8.09 1.72 -7.65
N PRO A 139 7.51 2.80 -8.20
CA PRO A 139 6.67 3.72 -7.47
C PRO A 139 5.57 3.00 -6.68
N VAL A 140 5.21 3.53 -5.52
CA VAL A 140 4.22 2.92 -4.61
C VAL A 140 3.03 3.84 -4.41
N THR A 141 1.82 3.29 -4.47
CA THR A 141 0.59 3.99 -4.08
C THR A 141 -0.26 3.12 -3.17
N ALA A 142 -0.98 3.71 -2.21
CA ALA A 142 -1.88 2.97 -1.34
C ALA A 142 -3.31 3.03 -1.87
N LEU A 143 -3.96 1.87 -2.07
CA LEU A 143 -5.40 1.80 -2.26
C LEU A 143 -6.11 1.86 -0.91
N VAL A 144 -5.60 1.11 0.07
CA VAL A 144 -6.17 1.02 1.42
C VAL A 144 -5.07 1.25 2.45
N ALA A 145 -5.19 2.29 3.26
CA ALA A 145 -4.39 2.46 4.48
C ALA A 145 -5.00 1.62 5.61
N LYS A 146 -4.18 0.82 6.29
CA LYS A 146 -4.67 -0.09 7.34
C LYS A 146 -5.07 0.65 8.60
N ASP A 147 -6.33 0.49 8.99
CA ASP A 147 -6.84 0.87 10.29
C ASP A 147 -7.88 -0.16 10.76
N ARG A 148 -7.53 -0.98 11.75
CA ARG A 148 -8.41 -2.05 12.26
C ARG A 148 -9.53 -1.51 13.13
N VAL A 149 -9.38 -0.31 13.67
CA VAL A 149 -10.32 0.31 14.60
C VAL A 149 -11.39 1.10 13.86
N LEU A 150 -11.00 1.78 12.78
CA LEU A 150 -11.85 2.72 12.04
C LEU A 150 -12.21 2.22 10.63
N GLY A 151 -12.23 0.89 10.42
CA GLY A 151 -12.65 0.32 9.14
C GLY A 151 -11.81 0.80 7.96
N HIS A 152 -10.49 0.94 8.17
CA HIS A 152 -9.53 1.41 7.17
C HIS A 152 -9.75 2.86 6.72
N ASN A 153 -10.33 3.68 7.60
CA ASN A 153 -10.42 5.13 7.44
C ASN A 153 -9.65 5.84 8.57
N PRO A 154 -8.31 5.89 8.52
CA PRO A 154 -7.50 6.49 9.59
C PRO A 154 -7.78 7.98 9.79
N ALA A 155 -8.25 8.69 8.77
CA ALA A 155 -8.62 10.09 8.90
C ALA A 155 -9.77 10.33 9.89
N ALA A 156 -10.65 9.34 10.11
CA ALA A 156 -11.74 9.44 11.05
C ALA A 156 -11.27 9.66 12.50
N ALA A 157 -10.06 9.20 12.86
CA ALA A 157 -9.46 9.47 14.16
C ALA A 157 -9.25 10.97 14.42
N LEU A 158 -8.97 11.74 13.39
CA LEU A 158 -8.71 13.18 13.48
C LEU A 158 -9.99 13.99 13.65
N TYR A 159 -11.12 13.49 13.20
CA TYR A 159 -12.43 14.14 13.28
C TYR A 159 -13.26 13.67 14.49
N SER A 160 -13.02 12.46 14.97
CA SER A 160 -13.69 11.93 16.16
C SER A 160 -13.23 12.65 17.42
N GLN A 161 -14.18 13.27 18.14
CA GLN A 161 -13.87 13.94 19.41
C GLN A 161 -13.28 12.97 20.45
N TYR A 162 -13.76 11.72 20.47
CA TYR A 162 -13.27 10.67 21.34
C TYR A 162 -11.79 10.37 21.07
N TRP A 163 -11.41 10.11 19.80
CA TRP A 163 -10.03 9.78 19.43
C TRP A 163 -9.11 10.99 19.55
N ARG A 164 -9.56 12.19 19.16
CA ARG A 164 -8.76 13.41 19.33
C ARG A 164 -8.37 13.65 20.78
N LYS A 165 -9.31 13.49 21.71
CA LYS A 165 -9.00 13.60 23.14
C LYS A 165 -7.89 12.66 23.55
N ARG A 166 -8.00 11.37 23.20
CA ARG A 166 -7.00 10.33 23.55
C ARG A 166 -5.64 10.58 22.92
N LEU A 167 -5.61 11.00 21.66
CA LEU A 167 -4.36 11.30 20.95
C LEU A 167 -3.64 12.52 21.54
N LEU A 168 -4.38 13.51 22.04
CA LEU A 168 -3.81 14.73 22.62
C LEU A 168 -3.41 14.58 24.09
N SER A 169 -4.14 13.80 24.88
CA SER A 169 -3.85 13.58 26.31
C SER A 169 -2.76 12.55 26.54
N GLY A 170 -2.39 11.78 25.52
CA GLY A 170 -1.54 10.60 25.70
C GLY A 170 -2.26 9.43 26.39
N ASP A 171 -3.51 9.62 26.81
CA ASP A 171 -4.33 8.57 27.45
C ASP A 171 -4.83 7.58 26.40
N GLY A 172 -4.28 6.40 26.42
CA GLY A 172 -4.70 5.31 25.54
C GLY A 172 -3.73 4.97 24.41
N VAL A 173 -2.52 5.49 24.49
CA VAL A 173 -1.34 4.83 23.96
C VAL A 173 -0.77 4.02 25.12
N PRO A 174 -0.79 2.66 25.08
CA PRO A 174 -0.19 1.86 26.12
C PRO A 174 1.30 2.11 26.22
#